data_35c2925c9734097f19718d68bca67fda
#
_entry.id   35c2925c9734097f19718d68bca67fda
#
_cell.length_a   1.000
_cell.length_b   1.000
_cell.length_c   1.000
_cell.angle_alpha   90.00
_cell.angle_beta   90.00
_cell.angle_gamma   90.00
#
_symmetry.space_group_name_H-M   'P 1'
#
loop_
_entity.id
_entity.type
_entity.pdbx_description
1 polymer ?
#
loop_
_entity_poly.entity_id
_entity_poly.type
_entity_poly.pdbx_seq_one_letter_code
_entity_poly.pdbx_strand_id
1 'polypeptide(L)'
;MIDTLLQPFFYGYMFNAMWVSSLVGAICAFLSAYLMLKGWSLIGDALSHSIVPGVAGAYMLGLPFALGAFAAGGLAAGAMLFLNERSGLKEDTIIGLIFTSFFGLGLFMVSLSPTSVSVQTITMGNILAITPSDTLQLAIIGFVTLAILLVKWKDLMVTFFDESHARSIGLNPNVLKVVFFTLLSASCVAALQTVGAFLVIAMVVTPGATAYLLTDRFPRLLLLSVSIGALTSFVGAYLSFFIDGATGGLIVSFQTLLFLVAFIFAPKHGYMAARRRAAKALEAE
;
A
#
# COMPACT_ATOMS: atom_id res chain seq x y z
N MET A 1 15.33 -9.62 32.20
CA MET A 1 15.61 -8.93 30.91
C MET A 1 15.13 -9.72 29.70
N ILE A 2 15.42 -11.02 29.55
CA ILE A 2 14.90 -11.85 28.45
C ILE A 2 13.38 -12.00 28.57
N ASP A 3 12.84 -12.24 29.76
CA ASP A 3 11.40 -12.36 29.98
C ASP A 3 10.62 -11.09 29.63
N THR A 4 11.21 -9.91 29.87
CA THR A 4 10.60 -8.63 29.48
C THR A 4 10.51 -8.48 27.96
N LEU A 5 11.56 -8.88 27.23
CA LEU A 5 11.57 -8.83 25.76
C LEU A 5 10.59 -9.84 25.12
N LEU A 6 10.31 -10.95 25.79
CA LEU A 6 9.36 -11.96 25.31
C LEU A 6 7.91 -11.64 25.68
N GLN A 7 7.66 -10.66 26.54
CA GLN A 7 6.31 -10.30 27.00
C GLN A 7 5.29 -10.08 25.87
N PRO A 8 5.59 -9.34 24.77
CA PRO A 8 4.61 -9.12 23.68
C PRO A 8 4.10 -10.42 23.04
N PHE A 9 4.91 -11.49 23.05
CA PHE A 9 4.54 -12.77 22.46
C PHE A 9 3.57 -13.60 23.32
N PHE A 10 3.47 -13.30 24.60
CA PHE A 10 2.53 -13.95 25.50
C PHE A 10 1.11 -13.37 25.43
N TYR A 11 0.97 -12.15 24.90
CA TYR A 11 -0.33 -11.52 24.70
C TYR A 11 -0.87 -11.82 23.30
N GLY A 12 -1.98 -12.60 23.23
CA GLY A 12 -2.57 -13.03 21.96
C GLY A 12 -2.92 -11.87 21.02
N TYR A 13 -3.40 -10.73 21.54
CA TYR A 13 -3.70 -9.54 20.73
C TYR A 13 -2.44 -8.91 20.12
N MET A 14 -1.32 -8.89 20.87
CA MET A 14 -0.05 -8.36 20.34
C MET A 14 0.57 -9.29 19.31
N PHE A 15 0.53 -10.60 19.55
CA PHE A 15 0.99 -11.58 18.58
C PHE A 15 0.22 -11.46 17.26
N ASN A 16 -1.11 -11.34 17.33
CA ASN A 16 -1.95 -11.09 16.16
C ASN A 16 -1.59 -9.77 15.47
N ALA A 17 -1.44 -8.67 16.22
CA ALA A 17 -1.07 -7.37 15.67
C ALA A 17 0.26 -7.42 14.92
N MET A 18 1.30 -8.05 15.49
CA MET A 18 2.61 -8.21 14.84
C MET A 18 2.52 -9.03 13.55
N TRP A 19 1.80 -10.15 13.57
CA TRP A 19 1.65 -11.04 12.41
C TRP A 19 0.86 -10.37 11.29
N VAL A 20 -0.29 -9.80 11.64
CA VAL A 20 -1.19 -9.12 10.70
C VAL A 20 -0.50 -7.92 10.07
N SER A 21 0.17 -7.08 10.86
CA SER A 21 0.94 -5.94 10.34
C SER A 21 2.03 -6.39 9.37
N SER A 22 2.76 -7.45 9.72
CA SER A 22 3.82 -7.99 8.87
C SER A 22 3.27 -8.53 7.55
N LEU A 23 2.14 -9.23 7.56
CA LEU A 23 1.47 -9.75 6.38
C LEU A 23 0.97 -8.60 5.49
N VAL A 24 0.27 -7.61 6.06
CA VAL A 24 -0.17 -6.41 5.34
C VAL A 24 1.03 -5.68 4.76
N GLY A 25 2.08 -5.47 5.57
CA GLY A 25 3.32 -4.83 5.13
C GLY A 25 3.97 -5.55 3.95
N ALA A 26 4.00 -6.88 3.95
CA ALA A 26 4.53 -7.68 2.85
C ALA A 26 3.71 -7.52 1.56
N ILE A 27 2.38 -7.61 1.65
CA ILE A 27 1.47 -7.50 0.50
C ILE A 27 1.53 -6.09 -0.09
N CYS A 28 1.38 -5.07 0.74
CA CYS A 28 1.43 -3.67 0.32
C CYS A 28 2.80 -3.32 -0.28
N ALA A 29 3.89 -3.80 0.31
CA ALA A 29 5.24 -3.59 -0.20
C ALA A 29 5.51 -4.31 -1.53
N PHE A 30 4.92 -5.48 -1.76
CA PHE A 30 4.98 -6.15 -3.05
C PHE A 30 4.32 -5.31 -4.14
N LEU A 31 3.11 -4.81 -3.87
CA LEU A 31 2.40 -3.91 -4.78
C LEU A 31 3.13 -2.58 -4.96
N SER A 32 3.70 -2.03 -3.89
CA SER A 32 4.50 -0.81 -3.88
C SER A 32 5.66 -0.85 -4.88
N ALA A 33 6.34 -1.99 -5.02
CA ALA A 33 7.44 -2.15 -5.97
C ALA A 33 7.02 -1.87 -7.42
N TYR A 34 5.82 -2.31 -7.82
CA TYR A 34 5.28 -2.04 -9.16
C TYR A 34 4.78 -0.60 -9.32
N LEU A 35 4.18 -0.04 -8.28
CA LEU A 35 3.74 1.35 -8.30
C LEU A 35 4.92 2.30 -8.45
N MET A 36 6.05 2.00 -7.78
CA MET A 36 7.30 2.75 -7.96
C MET A 36 7.88 2.61 -9.38
N LEU A 37 7.78 1.43 -10.00
CA LEU A 37 8.24 1.20 -11.37
C LEU A 37 7.50 2.11 -12.38
N LYS A 38 6.21 2.33 -12.17
CA LYS A 38 5.35 3.16 -13.03
C LYS A 38 5.30 4.64 -12.61
N GLY A 39 5.78 4.98 -11.42
CA GLY A 39 5.66 6.32 -10.85
C GLY A 39 4.28 6.64 -10.25
N TRP A 40 3.49 5.63 -9.95
CA TRP A 40 2.12 5.75 -9.44
C TRP A 40 2.05 5.76 -7.91
N SER A 41 2.85 6.58 -7.27
CA SER A 41 2.95 6.63 -5.80
C SER A 41 1.66 7.05 -5.10
N LEU A 42 0.84 7.89 -5.72
CA LEU A 42 -0.39 8.43 -5.11
C LEU A 42 -1.61 7.50 -5.22
N ILE A 43 -1.51 6.41 -5.99
CA ILE A 43 -2.67 5.55 -6.26
C ILE A 43 -3.18 4.81 -5.01
N GLY A 44 -2.26 4.44 -4.09
CA GLY A 44 -2.62 3.82 -2.82
C GLY A 44 -3.45 4.74 -1.94
N ASP A 45 -3.07 6.00 -1.87
CA ASP A 45 -3.81 7.05 -1.15
C ASP A 45 -5.20 7.29 -1.79
N ALA A 46 -5.21 7.47 -3.10
CA ALA A 46 -6.45 7.67 -3.85
C ALA A 46 -7.44 6.52 -3.67
N LEU A 47 -6.99 5.28 -3.75
CA LEU A 47 -7.86 4.11 -3.54
C LEU A 47 -8.35 4.02 -2.10
N SER A 48 -7.49 4.28 -1.10
CA SER A 48 -7.86 4.23 0.32
C SER A 48 -8.98 5.21 0.67
N HIS A 49 -9.04 6.35 0.02
CA HIS A 49 -10.10 7.34 0.23
C HIS A 49 -11.30 7.16 -0.72
N SER A 50 -11.09 6.58 -1.90
CA SER A 50 -12.17 6.33 -2.87
C SER A 50 -13.16 5.26 -2.43
N ILE A 51 -12.88 4.50 -1.39
CA ILE A 51 -13.81 3.51 -0.83
C ILE A 51 -14.93 4.12 0.02
N VAL A 52 -14.79 5.37 0.49
CA VAL A 52 -15.73 6.02 1.41
C VAL A 52 -17.18 5.97 0.92
N PRO A 53 -17.51 6.31 -0.34
CA PRO A 53 -18.89 6.21 -0.82
C PRO A 53 -19.41 4.78 -0.83
N GLY A 54 -18.55 3.79 -1.05
CA GLY A 54 -18.94 2.38 -1.01
C GLY A 54 -19.28 1.92 0.41
N VAL A 55 -18.49 2.34 1.40
CA VAL A 55 -18.77 2.06 2.82
C VAL A 55 -20.07 2.74 3.25
N ALA A 56 -20.26 4.02 2.88
CA ALA A 56 -21.49 4.75 3.18
C ALA A 56 -22.70 4.10 2.52
N GLY A 57 -22.61 3.72 1.24
CA GLY A 57 -23.67 3.04 0.51
C GLY A 57 -24.01 1.66 1.09
N ALA A 58 -23.01 0.88 1.46
CA ALA A 58 -23.22 -0.41 2.11
C ALA A 58 -23.97 -0.26 3.44
N TYR A 59 -23.59 0.75 4.23
CA TYR A 59 -24.30 1.07 5.48
C TYR A 59 -25.78 1.41 5.23
N MET A 60 -26.05 2.28 4.25
CA MET A 60 -27.43 2.68 3.88
C MET A 60 -28.30 1.52 3.39
N LEU A 61 -27.67 0.53 2.75
CA LEU A 61 -28.34 -0.64 2.19
C LEU A 61 -28.34 -1.86 3.13
N GLY A 62 -27.71 -1.76 4.33
CA GLY A 62 -27.57 -2.88 5.26
C GLY A 62 -26.68 -4.01 4.73
N LEU A 63 -25.74 -3.70 3.83
CA LEU A 63 -24.79 -4.64 3.26
C LEU A 63 -23.46 -4.67 4.07
N PRO A 64 -22.67 -5.75 3.96
CA PRO A 64 -21.34 -5.79 4.55
C PRO A 64 -20.45 -4.68 4.01
N PHE A 65 -19.78 -3.93 4.90
CA PHE A 65 -18.91 -2.81 4.54
C PHE A 65 -17.79 -3.20 3.55
N ALA A 66 -17.26 -4.41 3.69
CA ALA A 66 -16.24 -4.95 2.79
C ALA A 66 -16.68 -4.98 1.33
N LEU A 67 -17.93 -5.37 1.06
CA LEU A 67 -18.48 -5.42 -0.31
C LEU A 67 -18.60 -4.03 -0.90
N GLY A 68 -19.14 -3.06 -0.14
CA GLY A 68 -19.23 -1.67 -0.58
C GLY A 68 -17.87 -1.04 -0.84
N ALA A 69 -16.94 -1.22 0.09
CA ALA A 69 -15.57 -0.73 -0.03
C ALA A 69 -14.86 -1.32 -1.27
N PHE A 70 -14.97 -2.63 -1.48
CA PHE A 70 -14.38 -3.30 -2.65
C PHE A 70 -15.02 -2.84 -3.96
N ALA A 71 -16.34 -2.70 -4.01
CA ALA A 71 -17.04 -2.21 -5.20
C ALA A 71 -16.61 -0.77 -5.55
N ALA A 72 -16.58 0.14 -4.57
CA ALA A 72 -16.15 1.51 -4.81
C ALA A 72 -14.66 1.62 -5.17
N GLY A 73 -13.79 0.88 -4.50
CA GLY A 73 -12.36 0.82 -4.83
C GLY A 73 -12.12 0.25 -6.23
N GLY A 74 -12.84 -0.81 -6.61
CA GLY A 74 -12.81 -1.39 -7.95
C GLY A 74 -13.33 -0.43 -9.04
N LEU A 75 -14.42 0.30 -8.76
CA LEU A 75 -14.94 1.34 -9.66
C LEU A 75 -13.95 2.50 -9.82
N ALA A 76 -13.35 2.96 -8.73
CA ALA A 76 -12.33 4.01 -8.77
C ALA A 76 -11.10 3.58 -9.58
N ALA A 77 -10.58 2.38 -9.33
CA ALA A 77 -9.47 1.82 -10.09
C ALA A 77 -9.82 1.64 -11.58
N GLY A 78 -11.00 1.13 -11.89
CA GLY A 78 -11.51 1.01 -13.25
C GLY A 78 -11.67 2.37 -13.95
N ALA A 79 -12.18 3.38 -13.26
CA ALA A 79 -12.30 4.75 -13.77
C ALA A 79 -10.92 5.37 -14.05
N MET A 80 -9.93 5.16 -13.16
CA MET A 80 -8.56 5.60 -13.38
C MET A 80 -7.96 4.98 -14.64
N LEU A 81 -8.09 3.66 -14.82
CA LEU A 81 -7.61 2.94 -16.01
C LEU A 81 -8.32 3.44 -17.28
N PHE A 82 -9.65 3.57 -17.25
CA PHE A 82 -10.44 4.03 -18.40
C PHE A 82 -10.03 5.44 -18.83
N LEU A 83 -9.89 6.37 -17.87
CA LEU A 83 -9.46 7.73 -18.16
C LEU A 83 -8.02 7.78 -18.67
N ASN A 84 -7.13 6.97 -18.12
CA ASN A 84 -5.74 6.92 -18.56
C ASN A 84 -5.60 6.43 -20.00
N GLU A 85 -6.45 5.50 -20.46
CA GLU A 85 -6.43 5.01 -21.83
C GLU A 85 -7.12 5.98 -22.84
N ARG A 86 -8.07 6.79 -22.40
CA ARG A 86 -8.91 7.62 -23.26
C ARG A 86 -8.56 9.11 -23.23
N SER A 87 -7.90 9.59 -22.20
CA SER A 87 -7.51 10.98 -22.06
C SER A 87 -5.99 11.13 -22.17
N GLY A 88 -5.52 12.20 -22.77
CA GLY A 88 -4.10 12.58 -22.75
C GLY A 88 -3.66 13.25 -21.44
N LEU A 89 -4.44 13.10 -20.36
CA LEU A 89 -4.13 13.71 -19.07
C LEU A 89 -2.96 12.98 -18.40
N LYS A 90 -2.22 13.71 -17.56
CA LYS A 90 -1.18 13.13 -16.72
C LYS A 90 -1.81 12.19 -15.67
N GLU A 91 -1.13 11.11 -15.36
CA GLU A 91 -1.60 10.10 -14.41
C GLU A 91 -1.96 10.70 -13.05
N ASP A 92 -1.15 11.61 -12.51
CA ASP A 92 -1.42 12.29 -11.24
C ASP A 92 -2.72 13.11 -11.27
N THR A 93 -3.05 13.71 -12.41
CA THR A 93 -4.29 14.46 -12.59
C THR A 93 -5.50 13.55 -12.56
N ILE A 94 -5.41 12.38 -13.19
CA ILE A 94 -6.48 11.36 -13.20
C ILE A 94 -6.69 10.83 -11.79
N ILE A 95 -5.60 10.48 -11.10
CA ILE A 95 -5.63 9.99 -9.72
C ILE A 95 -6.29 11.02 -8.81
N GLY A 96 -5.85 12.29 -8.88
CA GLY A 96 -6.42 13.39 -8.09
C GLY A 96 -7.90 13.65 -8.37
N LEU A 97 -8.32 13.59 -9.64
CA LEU A 97 -9.71 13.78 -10.04
C LEU A 97 -10.61 12.68 -9.48
N ILE A 98 -10.22 11.42 -9.65
CA ILE A 98 -11.00 10.28 -9.15
C ILE A 98 -11.04 10.29 -7.62
N PHE A 99 -9.90 10.51 -6.96
CA PHE A 99 -9.81 10.65 -5.51
C PHE A 99 -10.81 11.69 -4.99
N THR A 100 -10.72 12.94 -5.49
CA THR A 100 -11.56 14.03 -5.01
C THR A 100 -13.04 13.81 -5.29
N SER A 101 -13.38 13.24 -6.45
CA SER A 101 -14.76 12.95 -6.83
C SER A 101 -15.38 11.87 -5.93
N PHE A 102 -14.69 10.75 -5.73
CA PHE A 102 -15.19 9.68 -4.88
C PHE A 102 -15.23 10.08 -3.41
N PHE A 103 -14.17 10.72 -2.91
CA PHE A 103 -14.13 11.17 -1.53
C PHE A 103 -15.22 12.21 -1.24
N GLY A 104 -15.41 13.20 -2.15
CA GLY A 104 -16.47 14.18 -2.05
C GLY A 104 -17.87 13.56 -2.06
N LEU A 105 -18.10 12.58 -2.97
CA LEU A 105 -19.35 11.80 -2.99
C LEU A 105 -19.57 11.05 -1.68
N GLY A 106 -18.52 10.43 -1.14
CA GLY A 106 -18.58 9.70 0.13
C GLY A 106 -18.95 10.61 1.30
N LEU A 107 -18.31 11.78 1.41
CA LEU A 107 -18.64 12.78 2.43
C LEU A 107 -20.08 13.29 2.29
N PHE A 108 -20.54 13.52 1.06
CA PHE A 108 -21.92 13.90 0.80
C PHE A 108 -22.91 12.83 1.27
N MET A 109 -22.66 11.54 0.94
CA MET A 109 -23.51 10.44 1.40
C MET A 109 -23.54 10.31 2.91
N VAL A 110 -22.40 10.45 3.60
CA VAL A 110 -22.30 10.43 5.07
C VAL A 110 -23.07 11.60 5.69
N SER A 111 -23.07 12.78 5.05
CA SER A 111 -23.81 13.95 5.53
C SER A 111 -25.34 13.79 5.46
N LEU A 112 -25.84 13.03 4.49
CA LEU A 112 -27.27 12.73 4.33
C LEU A 112 -27.79 11.71 5.34
N SER A 113 -26.93 10.81 5.77
CA SER A 113 -27.27 9.77 6.75
C SER A 113 -26.21 9.80 7.86
N PRO A 114 -26.44 10.53 8.97
CA PRO A 114 -25.52 10.57 10.10
C PRO A 114 -25.29 9.15 10.61
N THR A 115 -24.19 8.55 10.21
CA THR A 115 -23.82 7.18 10.59
C THR A 115 -23.14 7.21 11.95
N SER A 116 -23.35 6.19 12.76
CA SER A 116 -22.59 5.95 14.00
C SER A 116 -21.12 5.58 13.70
N VAL A 117 -20.79 5.33 12.44
CA VAL A 117 -19.42 5.02 11.99
C VAL A 117 -18.67 6.32 11.78
N SER A 118 -17.77 6.66 12.70
CA SER A 118 -16.92 7.83 12.52
C SER A 118 -15.90 7.59 11.41
N VAL A 119 -15.80 8.53 10.47
CA VAL A 119 -14.75 8.53 9.43
C VAL A 119 -13.37 8.41 10.07
N GLN A 120 -13.20 8.96 11.27
CA GLN A 120 -11.97 8.88 12.04
C GLN A 120 -11.59 7.44 12.43
N THR A 121 -12.56 6.59 12.78
CA THR A 121 -12.33 5.18 13.11
C THR A 121 -11.84 4.40 11.88
N ILE A 122 -12.42 4.68 10.70
CA ILE A 122 -12.00 4.07 9.44
C ILE A 122 -10.58 4.52 9.07
N THR A 123 -10.26 5.81 9.28
CA THR A 123 -8.97 6.38 8.88
C THR A 123 -7.84 5.93 9.79
N MET A 124 -8.06 5.90 11.11
CA MET A 124 -7.01 5.54 12.07
C MET A 124 -6.87 4.02 12.25
N GLY A 125 -7.94 3.25 12.02
CA GLY A 125 -7.97 1.81 12.27
C GLY A 125 -7.76 1.46 13.75
N ASN A 126 -7.82 0.18 14.07
CA ASN A 126 -7.43 -0.34 15.39
C ASN A 126 -6.79 -1.71 15.26
N ILE A 127 -5.50 -1.70 15.01
CA ILE A 127 -4.70 -2.91 14.78
C ILE A 127 -4.66 -3.86 15.99
N LEU A 128 -4.93 -3.35 17.20
CA LEU A 128 -4.93 -4.15 18.43
C LEU A 128 -6.29 -4.84 18.69
N ALA A 129 -7.35 -4.40 18.02
CA ALA A 129 -8.71 -4.93 18.17
C ALA A 129 -9.21 -5.68 16.92
N ILE A 130 -8.30 -6.27 16.16
CA ILE A 130 -8.64 -7.05 14.95
C ILE A 130 -9.38 -8.32 15.35
N THR A 131 -10.54 -8.56 14.72
CA THR A 131 -11.30 -9.77 14.96
C THR A 131 -10.67 -10.99 14.26
N PRO A 132 -10.89 -12.23 14.77
CA PRO A 132 -10.41 -13.44 14.08
C PRO A 132 -10.96 -13.58 12.65
N SER A 133 -12.20 -13.11 12.40
CA SER A 133 -12.82 -13.11 11.08
C SER A 133 -12.09 -12.17 10.11
N ASP A 134 -11.73 -10.97 10.56
CA ASP A 134 -10.99 -9.99 9.73
C ASP A 134 -9.57 -10.48 9.43
N THR A 135 -8.92 -11.10 10.42
CA THR A 135 -7.62 -11.74 10.25
C THR A 135 -7.67 -12.85 9.20
N LEU A 136 -8.70 -13.71 9.25
CA LEU A 136 -8.87 -14.79 8.28
C LEU A 136 -9.16 -14.23 6.88
N GLN A 137 -10.05 -13.24 6.77
CA GLN A 137 -10.36 -12.59 5.50
C GLN A 137 -9.11 -11.96 4.88
N LEU A 138 -8.33 -11.21 5.67
CA LEU A 138 -7.07 -10.62 5.23
C LEU A 138 -6.06 -11.68 4.80
N ALA A 139 -5.92 -12.78 5.57
CA ALA A 139 -5.00 -13.86 5.24
C ALA A 139 -5.37 -14.52 3.91
N ILE A 140 -6.66 -14.78 3.65
CA ILE A 140 -7.13 -15.35 2.38
C ILE A 140 -6.84 -14.40 1.22
N ILE A 141 -7.26 -13.12 1.33
CA ILE A 141 -7.04 -12.12 0.28
C ILE A 141 -5.54 -11.94 0.05
N GLY A 142 -4.76 -11.84 1.12
CA GLY A 142 -3.32 -11.68 1.05
C GLY A 142 -2.60 -12.85 0.40
N PHE A 143 -2.97 -14.07 0.77
CA PHE A 143 -2.38 -15.28 0.16
C PHE A 143 -2.71 -15.39 -1.33
N VAL A 144 -3.99 -15.16 -1.70
CA VAL A 144 -4.42 -15.16 -3.12
C VAL A 144 -3.68 -14.07 -3.89
N THR A 145 -3.58 -12.86 -3.34
CA THR A 145 -2.86 -11.76 -3.98
C THR A 145 -1.39 -12.09 -4.18
N LEU A 146 -0.70 -12.55 -3.14
CA LEU A 146 0.72 -12.93 -3.23
C LEU A 146 0.93 -14.08 -4.21
N ALA A 147 0.07 -15.10 -4.22
CA ALA A 147 0.16 -16.22 -5.15
C ALA A 147 0.04 -15.74 -6.60
N ILE A 148 -0.96 -14.92 -6.93
CA ILE A 148 -1.13 -14.39 -8.28
C ILE A 148 0.05 -13.49 -8.67
N LEU A 149 0.48 -12.60 -7.78
CA LEU A 149 1.61 -11.70 -8.03
C LEU A 149 2.92 -12.47 -8.22
N LEU A 150 3.17 -13.53 -7.44
CA LEU A 150 4.34 -14.37 -7.58
C LEU A 150 4.35 -15.18 -8.90
N VAL A 151 3.19 -15.65 -9.34
CA VAL A 151 3.09 -16.36 -10.64
C VAL A 151 3.25 -15.38 -11.80
N LYS A 152 2.67 -14.19 -11.70
CA LYS A 152 2.61 -13.19 -12.77
C LYS A 152 3.67 -12.09 -12.68
N TRP A 153 4.63 -12.19 -11.78
CA TRP A 153 5.56 -11.09 -11.50
C TRP A 153 6.37 -10.63 -12.73
N LYS A 154 6.78 -11.57 -13.63
CA LYS A 154 7.51 -11.22 -14.85
C LYS A 154 6.61 -10.54 -15.88
N ASP A 155 5.41 -11.09 -16.08
CA ASP A 155 4.43 -10.55 -17.02
C ASP A 155 4.02 -9.12 -16.62
N LEU A 156 3.78 -8.92 -15.32
CA LEU A 156 3.49 -7.60 -14.76
C LEU A 156 4.69 -6.66 -14.89
N MET A 157 5.90 -7.12 -14.58
CA MET A 157 7.10 -6.30 -14.71
C MET A 157 7.27 -5.77 -16.13
N VAL A 158 7.18 -6.63 -17.13
CA VAL A 158 7.30 -6.24 -18.55
C VAL A 158 6.18 -5.26 -18.93
N THR A 159 4.94 -5.54 -18.51
CA THR A 159 3.78 -4.69 -18.81
C THR A 159 3.90 -3.30 -18.21
N PHE A 160 4.37 -3.19 -16.97
CA PHE A 160 4.54 -1.89 -16.31
C PHE A 160 5.76 -1.12 -16.81
N PHE A 161 6.78 -1.82 -17.28
CA PHE A 161 7.99 -1.18 -17.84
C PHE A 161 7.77 -0.71 -19.28
N ASP A 162 7.26 -1.57 -20.17
CA ASP A 162 7.01 -1.27 -21.59
C ASP A 162 5.80 -2.07 -22.13
N GLU A 163 4.69 -1.37 -22.30
CA GLU A 163 3.45 -1.96 -22.81
C GLU A 163 3.55 -2.40 -24.27
N SER A 164 4.34 -1.68 -25.09
CA SER A 164 4.53 -2.01 -26.48
C SER A 164 5.30 -3.32 -26.63
N HIS A 165 6.34 -3.47 -25.82
CA HIS A 165 7.11 -4.72 -25.75
C HIS A 165 6.24 -5.88 -25.22
N ALA A 166 5.44 -5.65 -24.18
CA ALA A 166 4.53 -6.67 -23.66
C ALA A 166 3.56 -7.18 -24.74
N ARG A 167 2.99 -6.29 -25.55
CA ARG A 167 2.13 -6.66 -26.69
C ARG A 167 2.87 -7.45 -27.76
N SER A 168 4.12 -7.09 -28.08
CA SER A 168 4.91 -7.75 -29.11
C SER A 168 5.26 -9.22 -28.77
N ILE A 169 5.36 -9.55 -27.48
CA ILE A 169 5.59 -10.92 -26.99
C ILE A 169 4.31 -11.69 -26.65
N GLY A 170 3.14 -11.14 -27.06
CA GLY A 170 1.85 -11.82 -26.93
C GLY A 170 1.16 -11.66 -25.57
N LEU A 171 1.65 -10.80 -24.67
CA LEU A 171 0.93 -10.46 -23.44
C LEU A 171 -0.20 -9.46 -23.73
N ASN A 172 -1.24 -9.49 -22.90
CA ASN A 172 -2.31 -8.50 -22.92
C ASN A 172 -2.15 -7.52 -21.75
N PRO A 173 -1.55 -6.31 -21.98
CA PRO A 173 -1.31 -5.34 -20.92
C PRO A 173 -2.58 -4.91 -20.18
N ASN A 174 -3.70 -4.78 -20.90
CA ASN A 174 -4.96 -4.33 -20.31
C ASN A 174 -5.50 -5.34 -19.28
N VAL A 175 -5.46 -6.63 -19.61
CA VAL A 175 -5.84 -7.69 -18.66
C VAL A 175 -4.92 -7.70 -17.43
N LEU A 176 -3.61 -7.60 -17.64
CA LEU A 176 -2.63 -7.59 -16.54
C LEU A 176 -2.78 -6.36 -15.63
N LYS A 177 -3.07 -5.19 -16.20
CA LYS A 177 -3.40 -3.98 -15.44
C LYS A 177 -4.68 -4.19 -14.61
N VAL A 178 -5.75 -4.68 -15.24
CA VAL A 178 -7.02 -4.95 -14.52
C VAL A 178 -6.79 -5.93 -13.38
N VAL A 179 -6.06 -7.02 -13.60
CA VAL A 179 -5.71 -7.97 -12.54
C VAL A 179 -4.94 -7.29 -11.42
N PHE A 180 -3.90 -6.51 -11.74
CA PHE A 180 -3.10 -5.80 -10.75
C PHE A 180 -3.94 -4.83 -9.92
N PHE A 181 -4.77 -3.99 -10.56
CA PHE A 181 -5.61 -3.01 -9.87
C PHE A 181 -6.72 -3.67 -9.03
N THR A 182 -7.26 -4.80 -9.48
CA THR A 182 -8.21 -5.59 -8.68
C THR A 182 -7.53 -6.12 -7.41
N LEU A 183 -6.32 -6.68 -7.54
CA LEU A 183 -5.54 -7.15 -6.40
C LEU A 183 -5.12 -6.00 -5.46
N LEU A 184 -4.72 -4.86 -6.02
CA LEU A 184 -4.39 -3.67 -5.26
C LEU A 184 -5.61 -3.17 -4.46
N SER A 185 -6.77 -3.02 -5.11
CA SER A 185 -8.01 -2.60 -4.46
C SER A 185 -8.44 -3.58 -3.37
N ALA A 186 -8.44 -4.89 -3.65
CA ALA A 186 -8.80 -5.91 -2.68
C ALA A 186 -7.87 -5.90 -1.46
N SER A 187 -6.55 -5.79 -1.70
CA SER A 187 -5.54 -5.75 -0.64
C SER A 187 -5.63 -4.47 0.19
N CYS A 188 -5.82 -3.31 -0.45
CA CYS A 188 -6.01 -2.04 0.24
C CYS A 188 -7.27 -2.07 1.11
N VAL A 189 -8.40 -2.57 0.60
CA VAL A 189 -9.66 -2.66 1.35
C VAL A 189 -9.51 -3.60 2.55
N ALA A 190 -8.93 -4.79 2.37
CA ALA A 190 -8.72 -5.74 3.46
C ALA A 190 -7.74 -5.18 4.52
N ALA A 191 -6.66 -4.56 4.08
CA ALA A 191 -5.69 -3.92 4.96
C ALA A 191 -6.30 -2.73 5.72
N LEU A 192 -7.13 -1.93 5.05
CA LEU A 192 -7.76 -0.75 5.63
C LEU A 192 -8.72 -1.10 6.78
N GLN A 193 -9.47 -2.19 6.64
CA GLN A 193 -10.36 -2.68 7.70
C GLN A 193 -9.58 -3.16 8.94
N THR A 194 -8.36 -3.64 8.76
CA THR A 194 -7.54 -4.19 9.84
C THR A 194 -6.61 -3.16 10.47
N VAL A 195 -5.88 -2.40 9.66
CA VAL A 195 -4.80 -1.51 10.15
C VAL A 195 -5.08 -0.02 9.97
N GLY A 196 -6.15 0.33 9.25
CA GLY A 196 -6.55 1.71 8.96
C GLY A 196 -5.86 2.32 7.74
N ALA A 197 -6.48 3.39 7.20
CA ALA A 197 -6.05 4.03 5.95
C ALA A 197 -4.64 4.61 6.04
N PHE A 198 -4.35 5.33 7.12
CA PHE A 198 -3.07 6.00 7.32
C PHE A 198 -1.87 5.04 7.20
N LEU A 199 -1.98 3.88 7.83
CA LEU A 199 -0.91 2.89 7.78
C LEU A 199 -0.82 2.20 6.41
N VAL A 200 -1.96 1.91 5.76
CA VAL A 200 -2.00 1.30 4.42
C VAL A 200 -1.32 2.20 3.38
N ILE A 201 -1.61 3.50 3.39
CA ILE A 201 -0.99 4.47 2.47
C ILE A 201 0.53 4.43 2.61
N ALA A 202 1.04 4.50 3.85
CA ALA A 202 2.47 4.44 4.11
C ALA A 202 3.10 3.13 3.64
N MET A 203 2.44 1.99 3.89
CA MET A 203 2.93 0.66 3.50
C MET A 203 2.93 0.43 1.97
N VAL A 204 2.02 1.09 1.24
CA VAL A 204 1.95 0.99 -0.22
C VAL A 204 2.98 1.89 -0.91
N VAL A 205 3.51 2.91 -0.24
CA VAL A 205 4.46 3.86 -0.84
C VAL A 205 5.88 3.65 -0.34
N THR A 206 6.08 3.71 0.97
CA THR A 206 7.42 3.86 1.57
C THR A 206 8.37 2.69 1.33
N PRO A 207 7.96 1.40 1.45
CA PRO A 207 8.88 0.29 1.23
C PRO A 207 9.40 0.22 -0.20
N GLY A 208 8.53 0.43 -1.19
CA GLY A 208 8.91 0.47 -2.61
C GLY A 208 9.85 1.63 -2.93
N ALA A 209 9.54 2.83 -2.42
CA ALA A 209 10.38 4.00 -2.58
C ALA A 209 11.77 3.80 -1.95
N THR A 210 11.83 3.21 -0.76
CA THR A 210 13.10 2.88 -0.10
C THR A 210 13.91 1.87 -0.90
N ALA A 211 13.27 0.81 -1.38
CA ALA A 211 13.93 -0.21 -2.19
C ALA A 211 14.43 0.35 -3.54
N TYR A 212 13.67 1.27 -4.14
CA TYR A 212 14.04 1.95 -5.39
C TYR A 212 15.33 2.77 -5.26
N LEU A 213 15.54 3.42 -4.11
CA LEU A 213 16.80 4.13 -3.83
C LEU A 213 18.01 3.20 -3.73
N LEU A 214 17.80 1.96 -3.30
CA LEU A 214 18.88 1.01 -3.03
C LEU A 214 19.32 0.21 -4.24
N THR A 215 18.44 -0.03 -5.24
CA THR A 215 18.76 -0.92 -6.36
C THR A 215 17.99 -0.60 -7.65
N ASP A 216 18.67 -0.78 -8.81
CA ASP A 216 18.05 -0.66 -10.14
C ASP A 216 17.53 -2.00 -10.67
N ARG A 217 17.80 -3.12 -9.99
CA ARG A 217 17.37 -4.44 -10.45
C ARG A 217 16.02 -4.78 -9.86
N PHE A 218 14.97 -4.82 -10.70
CA PHE A 218 13.61 -5.06 -10.25
C PHE A 218 13.41 -6.28 -9.34
N PRO A 219 13.99 -7.48 -9.62
CA PRO A 219 13.83 -8.60 -8.69
C PRO A 219 14.42 -8.33 -7.29
N ARG A 220 15.54 -7.58 -7.20
CA ARG A 220 16.11 -7.16 -5.91
C ARG A 220 15.27 -6.09 -5.24
N LEU A 221 14.74 -5.15 -6.04
CA LEU A 221 13.83 -4.11 -5.55
C LEU A 221 12.60 -4.75 -4.92
N LEU A 222 12.00 -5.74 -5.58
CA LEU A 222 10.85 -6.47 -5.09
C LEU A 222 11.13 -7.17 -3.75
N LEU A 223 12.23 -7.92 -3.67
CA LEU A 223 12.64 -8.60 -2.44
C LEU A 223 12.93 -7.62 -1.31
N LEU A 224 13.65 -6.54 -1.59
CA LEU A 224 13.95 -5.50 -0.60
C LEU A 224 12.68 -4.79 -0.12
N SER A 225 11.80 -4.43 -1.05
CA SER A 225 10.51 -3.80 -0.70
C SER A 225 9.71 -4.68 0.26
N VAL A 226 9.48 -5.95 -0.11
CA VAL A 226 8.73 -6.91 0.72
C VAL A 226 9.39 -7.11 2.09
N SER A 227 10.72 -7.28 2.12
CA SER A 227 11.46 -7.44 3.37
C SER A 227 11.35 -6.19 4.26
N ILE A 228 11.49 -4.99 3.69
CA ILE A 228 11.35 -3.73 4.41
C ILE A 228 9.93 -3.62 4.96
N GLY A 229 8.90 -3.81 4.12
CA GLY A 229 7.51 -3.70 4.56
C GLY A 229 7.16 -4.68 5.67
N ALA A 230 7.52 -5.95 5.52
CA ALA A 230 7.24 -6.98 6.53
C ALA A 230 7.98 -6.73 7.84
N LEU A 231 9.30 -6.50 7.78
CA LEU A 231 10.14 -6.35 8.97
C LEU A 231 9.84 -5.06 9.73
N THR A 232 9.66 -3.93 9.03
CA THR A 232 9.35 -2.66 9.70
C THR A 232 7.99 -2.69 10.37
N SER A 233 7.01 -3.37 9.77
CA SER A 233 5.68 -3.54 10.35
C SER A 233 5.72 -4.45 11.57
N PHE A 234 6.45 -5.56 11.51
CA PHE A 234 6.62 -6.45 12.63
C PHE A 234 7.34 -5.76 13.80
N VAL A 235 8.49 -5.15 13.52
CA VAL A 235 9.31 -4.47 14.53
C VAL A 235 8.58 -3.25 15.11
N GLY A 236 7.88 -2.48 14.26
CA GLY A 236 7.09 -1.33 14.72
C GLY A 236 5.94 -1.75 15.63
N ALA A 237 5.22 -2.82 15.31
CA ALA A 237 4.19 -3.37 16.16
C ALA A 237 4.77 -3.91 17.48
N TYR A 238 5.91 -4.59 17.43
CA TYR A 238 6.62 -5.06 18.62
C TYR A 238 7.05 -3.92 19.53
N LEU A 239 7.66 -2.87 18.97
CA LEU A 239 8.14 -1.71 19.74
C LEU A 239 6.98 -0.90 20.34
N SER A 240 5.80 -0.88 19.69
CA SER A 240 4.65 -0.14 20.20
C SER A 240 4.19 -0.62 21.57
N PHE A 241 4.42 -1.90 21.89
CA PHE A 241 4.12 -2.47 23.21
C PHE A 241 4.94 -1.81 24.33
N PHE A 242 6.23 -1.52 24.09
CA PHE A 242 7.12 -0.94 25.11
C PHE A 242 6.99 0.58 25.24
N ILE A 243 6.60 1.25 24.13
CA ILE A 243 6.48 2.71 24.10
C ILE A 243 5.08 3.16 24.51
N ASP A 244 4.12 2.21 24.58
CA ASP A 244 2.69 2.48 24.84
C ASP A 244 2.11 3.52 23.87
N GLY A 245 2.50 3.42 22.59
CA GLY A 245 2.17 4.37 21.55
C GLY A 245 1.26 3.78 20.47
N ALA A 246 0.69 4.65 19.62
CA ALA A 246 -0.11 4.24 18.48
C ALA A 246 0.73 3.38 17.51
N THR A 247 0.38 2.09 17.39
CA THR A 247 1.15 1.10 16.61
C THR A 247 1.32 1.53 15.15
N GLY A 248 0.25 2.02 14.49
CA GLY A 248 0.30 2.49 13.11
C GLY A 248 1.25 3.67 12.94
N GLY A 249 1.19 4.67 13.85
CA GLY A 249 2.07 5.83 13.83
C GLY A 249 3.54 5.45 14.00
N LEU A 250 3.84 4.49 14.88
CA LEU A 250 5.20 4.01 15.10
C LEU A 250 5.77 3.27 13.88
N ILE A 251 4.98 2.40 13.26
CA ILE A 251 5.37 1.70 12.02
C ILE A 251 5.72 2.71 10.93
N VAL A 252 4.85 3.70 10.69
CA VAL A 252 5.07 4.74 9.67
C VAL A 252 6.32 5.57 9.98
N SER A 253 6.52 5.97 11.24
CA SER A 253 7.70 6.72 11.67
C SER A 253 8.99 5.91 11.45
N PHE A 254 8.95 4.61 11.75
CA PHE A 254 10.08 3.72 11.53
C PHE A 254 10.39 3.52 10.04
N GLN A 255 9.36 3.35 9.20
CA GLN A 255 9.52 3.28 7.74
C GLN A 255 10.08 4.57 7.16
N THR A 256 9.59 5.72 7.64
CA THR A 256 10.08 7.04 7.22
C THR A 256 11.54 7.25 7.61
N LEU A 257 11.92 6.87 8.82
CA LEU A 257 13.31 6.94 9.27
C LEU A 257 14.22 6.08 8.38
N LEU A 258 13.80 4.86 8.06
CA LEU A 258 14.55 3.97 7.18
C LEU A 258 14.68 4.55 5.77
N PHE A 259 13.61 5.16 5.25
CA PHE A 259 13.63 5.87 3.96
C PHE A 259 14.62 7.03 3.98
N LEU A 260 14.63 7.86 5.03
CA LEU A 260 15.57 8.98 5.16
C LEU A 260 17.03 8.49 5.23
N VAL A 261 17.28 7.41 5.97
CA VAL A 261 18.62 6.79 6.00
C VAL A 261 19.00 6.29 4.60
N ALA A 262 18.11 5.60 3.91
CA ALA A 262 18.35 5.17 2.53
C ALA A 262 18.57 6.36 1.59
N PHE A 263 17.78 7.42 1.70
CA PHE A 263 17.91 8.64 0.91
C PHE A 263 19.29 9.30 1.08
N ILE A 264 19.83 9.32 2.30
CA ILE A 264 21.16 9.92 2.56
C ILE A 264 22.27 9.01 2.05
N PHE A 265 22.21 7.71 2.38
CA PHE A 265 23.36 6.79 2.26
C PHE A 265 23.28 5.83 1.06
N ALA A 266 22.17 5.79 0.29
CA ALA A 266 22.07 4.86 -0.83
C ALA A 266 23.21 5.03 -1.83
N PRO A 267 23.85 3.93 -2.26
CA PRO A 267 25.09 4.01 -3.03
C PRO A 267 24.91 4.57 -4.44
N LYS A 268 23.69 4.52 -4.99
CA LYS A 268 23.41 4.97 -6.36
C LYS A 268 22.54 6.22 -6.43
N HIS A 269 21.43 6.24 -5.74
CA HIS A 269 20.44 7.31 -5.81
C HIS A 269 20.39 8.16 -4.53
N GLY A 270 21.29 7.89 -3.57
CA GLY A 270 21.38 8.67 -2.34
C GLY A 270 22.01 10.04 -2.54
N TYR A 271 21.69 10.95 -1.63
CA TYR A 271 22.19 12.32 -1.63
C TYR A 271 23.73 12.39 -1.63
N MET A 272 24.40 11.56 -0.80
CA MET A 272 25.86 11.53 -0.74
C MET A 272 26.50 11.01 -2.04
N ALA A 273 25.87 10.03 -2.70
CA ALA A 273 26.34 9.52 -3.98
C ALA A 273 26.19 10.56 -5.12
N ALA A 274 25.07 11.28 -5.11
CA ALA A 274 24.85 12.40 -6.07
C ALA A 274 25.90 13.50 -5.88
N ARG A 275 26.17 13.89 -4.64
CA ARG A 275 27.17 14.93 -4.33
C ARG A 275 28.58 14.51 -4.75
N ARG A 276 28.96 13.23 -4.52
CA ARG A 276 30.28 12.71 -4.97
C ARG A 276 30.42 12.70 -6.49
N ARG A 277 29.34 12.42 -7.23
CA ARG A 277 29.32 12.45 -8.71
C ARG A 277 29.46 13.88 -9.22
N ALA A 278 28.75 14.83 -8.63
CA ALA A 278 28.86 16.24 -8.99
C ALA A 278 30.30 16.80 -8.73
N ALA A 279 30.90 16.46 -7.60
CA ALA A 279 32.28 16.86 -7.30
C ALA A 279 33.29 16.31 -8.33
N LYS A 280 33.18 15.04 -8.69
CA LYS A 280 34.04 14.42 -9.73
C LYS A 280 33.84 14.99 -11.13
N ALA A 281 32.64 15.46 -11.47
CA ALA A 281 32.39 16.11 -12.74
C ALA A 281 33.08 17.49 -12.83
N LEU A 282 33.09 18.26 -11.74
CA LEU A 282 33.79 19.53 -11.62
C LEU A 282 35.33 19.42 -11.61
N GLU A 283 35.86 18.28 -11.17
CA GLU A 283 37.31 18.01 -11.21
C GLU A 283 37.80 17.55 -12.61
N ALA A 284 36.89 17.19 -13.50
CA ALA A 284 37.17 16.68 -14.84
C ALA A 284 37.03 17.76 -15.95
N GLU A 285 36.49 18.94 -15.63
CA GLU A 285 36.45 20.15 -16.45
C GLU A 285 37.67 21.02 -16.15
#